data_543c8e30e0d8ca0ba24db1b4efd6c51f
#
_entry.id   543c8e30e0d8ca0ba24db1b4efd6c51f
#
_cell.length_a   1.000
_cell.length_b   1.000
_cell.length_c   1.000
_cell.angle_alpha   90.00
_cell.angle_beta   90.00
_cell.angle_gamma   90.00
#
_symmetry.space_group_name_H-M   'P 1'
#
loop_
_entity.id
_entity.type
_entity.pdbx_description
1 polymer ?
#
loop_
_entity_poly.entity_id
_entity_poly.type
_entity_poly.pdbx_seq_one_letter_code
_entity_poly.pdbx_strand_id
1 'polypeptide(L)'
;MKRNKYWSAAALLAVIAMLAAACAPAATATSAPTAAPTSKPADTAAPAGGIDCMGAKSGDKISLLYQWSGAEEESLNAILKPLVDACGIVLAPEASRDQALLDTRVQAGTPPDVAFAHPTQLILYKDKLKALDTLGGVKANYSDVILAPGIVDGKWLGLPVKADIKSIIWYDPAVFDAKGYTVPKTWDELNTLVEKMVADGNVPWSMGLESGPATGWTGSDFIQDILLVQKGPQYVEDIISGKVAYDDAGVKAAYETYGKWAADPKYAAGGKQGTLSTAFGDAIYLPFDDPPKAMMVKQSGFAGGEVKKKFADLEYGTDYAFFQVPGVQGLQGGADWMMAFSDSAATKALVAYLSSTTGGENWAKQTFGLTPNSGGAGKYADPTLKDLGDLLASPPGPLVADIGDSIPGGFGQAEWTAIINYINNKDLDTELKAAAQAQADALK
;
A
#
# COMPACT_ATOMS: atom_id res chain seq x y z
N MET A 1 49.32 9.12 -24.81
CA MET A 1 49.51 7.76 -25.41
C MET A 1 48.19 7.31 -26.02
N LYS A 2 48.15 7.33 -27.31
CA LYS A 2 47.58 6.50 -28.37
C LYS A 2 46.76 5.28 -27.92
N ARG A 3 45.51 5.22 -28.47
CA ARG A 3 44.66 4.08 -28.88
C ARG A 3 43.19 4.39 -28.57
N ASN A 4 42.17 4.33 -29.43
CA ASN A 4 41.93 3.50 -30.60
C ASN A 4 41.00 4.22 -31.61
N LYS A 5 41.44 4.33 -32.81
CA LYS A 5 40.62 4.60 -33.99
C LYS A 5 40.44 3.27 -34.71
N TYR A 6 39.35 2.55 -34.57
CA TYR A 6 38.98 1.40 -35.46
C TYR A 6 37.56 0.87 -35.08
N TRP A 7 36.56 1.72 -34.96
CA TRP A 7 35.17 1.21 -34.84
C TRP A 7 34.17 2.05 -35.63
N SER A 8 34.57 2.60 -36.77
CA SER A 8 33.71 3.45 -37.60
C SER A 8 33.59 2.96 -39.07
N ALA A 9 33.94 1.72 -39.38
CA ALA A 9 33.93 1.21 -40.76
C ALA A 9 33.01 0.00 -41.00
N ALA A 10 32.24 -0.48 -40.03
CA ALA A 10 31.40 -1.67 -40.21
C ALA A 10 29.87 -1.34 -40.28
N ALA A 11 29.45 -0.09 -40.18
CA ALA A 11 28.03 0.29 -40.15
C ALA A 11 27.50 0.83 -41.49
N LEU A 12 28.27 0.83 -42.57
CA LEU A 12 27.87 1.44 -43.85
C LEU A 12 27.64 0.46 -45.00
N LEU A 13 27.63 -0.84 -44.79
CA LEU A 13 27.47 -1.85 -45.87
C LEU A 13 26.20 -2.70 -45.75
N ALA A 14 25.26 -2.40 -44.86
CA ALA A 14 24.00 -3.14 -44.67
C ALA A 14 22.74 -2.49 -45.23
N VAL A 15 22.83 -1.35 -45.97
CA VAL A 15 21.66 -0.57 -46.45
C VAL A 15 21.43 -0.66 -47.96
N ILE A 16 22.24 -1.38 -48.75
CA ILE A 16 22.14 -1.43 -50.23
C ILE A 16 21.58 -2.77 -50.78
N ALA A 17 21.09 -3.70 -49.96
CA ALA A 17 20.64 -5.01 -50.46
C ALA A 17 19.11 -5.26 -50.40
N MET A 18 18.25 -4.25 -50.35
CA MET A 18 16.77 -4.45 -50.28
C MET A 18 16.00 -3.57 -51.29
N LEU A 19 16.46 -3.44 -52.52
CA LEU A 19 15.70 -2.79 -53.60
C LEU A 19 15.89 -3.52 -54.94
N ALA A 20 15.39 -4.79 -55.03
CA ALA A 20 15.18 -5.42 -56.32
C ALA A 20 14.32 -6.69 -56.16
N ALA A 21 12.99 -6.56 -56.09
CA ALA A 21 12.06 -7.62 -56.50
C ALA A 21 10.63 -7.06 -56.57
N ALA A 22 10.36 -6.33 -57.63
CA ALA A 22 8.99 -6.03 -58.08
C ALA A 22 8.96 -6.30 -59.57
N CYS A 23 8.23 -7.36 -60.00
CA CYS A 23 7.54 -7.47 -61.30
C CYS A 23 7.34 -8.94 -61.65
N ALA A 24 6.13 -9.44 -61.56
CA ALA A 24 5.55 -10.41 -62.48
C ALA A 24 4.03 -10.45 -62.34
N PRO A 25 3.29 -10.74 -63.42
CA PRO A 25 1.94 -10.24 -63.64
C PRO A 25 0.80 -11.21 -63.22
N ALA A 26 -0.39 -10.62 -63.18
CA ALA A 26 -1.69 -11.23 -62.87
C ALA A 26 -2.10 -12.40 -63.78
N ALA A 27 -2.78 -13.38 -63.20
CA ALA A 27 -3.66 -14.28 -63.89
C ALA A 27 -5.01 -14.33 -63.17
N THR A 28 -6.02 -14.07 -63.93
CA THR A 28 -7.48 -14.08 -63.71
C THR A 28 -8.04 -15.43 -63.33
N ALA A 29 -8.95 -15.47 -62.35
CA ALA A 29 -10.14 -16.35 -62.45
C ALA A 29 -11.20 -15.92 -61.47
N THR A 30 -12.34 -15.61 -61.99
CA THR A 30 -13.64 -15.29 -61.37
C THR A 30 -14.31 -16.53 -60.79
N SER A 31 -14.82 -16.43 -59.61
CA SER A 31 -16.05 -17.14 -59.19
C SER A 31 -16.70 -16.40 -58.03
N ALA A 32 -18.00 -16.09 -58.17
CA ALA A 32 -18.83 -15.41 -57.17
C ALA A 32 -19.03 -16.32 -55.95
N PRO A 33 -19.02 -15.77 -54.74
CA PRO A 33 -19.40 -16.54 -53.54
C PRO A 33 -20.92 -16.51 -53.36
N THR A 34 -21.45 -17.70 -53.23
CA THR A 34 -22.79 -18.01 -52.70
C THR A 34 -22.95 -17.41 -51.32
N ALA A 35 -24.05 -16.70 -51.08
CA ALA A 35 -24.42 -16.15 -49.78
C ALA A 35 -24.47 -17.28 -48.72
N ALA A 36 -23.65 -17.18 -47.70
CA ALA A 36 -23.74 -18.01 -46.51
C ALA A 36 -24.98 -17.61 -45.68
N PRO A 37 -25.67 -18.54 -45.00
CA PRO A 37 -26.79 -18.22 -44.14
C PRO A 37 -26.35 -17.36 -42.96
N THR A 38 -27.09 -16.29 -42.68
CA THR A 38 -26.96 -15.44 -41.51
C THR A 38 -27.09 -16.31 -40.25
N SER A 39 -25.99 -16.56 -39.57
CA SER A 39 -26.03 -17.15 -38.24
C SER A 39 -26.67 -16.15 -37.27
N LYS A 40 -27.77 -16.59 -36.64
CA LYS A 40 -28.35 -15.96 -35.45
C LYS A 40 -27.22 -15.62 -34.45
N PRO A 41 -27.22 -14.43 -33.80
CA PRO A 41 -26.27 -14.17 -32.76
C PRO A 41 -26.28 -15.30 -31.74
N ALA A 42 -25.16 -15.90 -31.47
CA ALA A 42 -25.01 -16.89 -30.41
C ALA A 42 -25.43 -16.22 -29.12
N ASP A 43 -26.38 -16.80 -28.42
CA ASP A 43 -26.68 -16.48 -27.03
C ASP A 43 -25.35 -16.56 -26.28
N THR A 44 -24.92 -15.46 -25.67
CA THR A 44 -23.73 -15.38 -24.90
C THR A 44 -23.86 -16.39 -23.75
N ALA A 45 -23.10 -17.48 -23.82
CA ALA A 45 -23.02 -18.45 -22.73
C ALA A 45 -22.67 -17.69 -21.45
N ALA A 46 -23.35 -17.96 -20.34
CA ALA A 46 -23.04 -17.42 -19.04
C ALA A 46 -21.57 -17.70 -18.74
N PRO A 47 -20.79 -16.69 -18.21
CA PRO A 47 -19.38 -16.85 -18.02
C PRO A 47 -19.09 -17.99 -17.05
N ALA A 48 -18.11 -18.82 -17.40
CA ALA A 48 -17.62 -19.89 -16.55
C ALA A 48 -17.03 -19.26 -15.26
N GLY A 49 -17.75 -19.40 -14.13
CA GLY A 49 -17.26 -18.93 -12.84
C GLY A 49 -18.11 -17.90 -12.11
N GLY A 50 -19.30 -17.52 -12.61
CA GLY A 50 -20.23 -16.65 -11.87
C GLY A 50 -19.82 -15.17 -11.77
N ILE A 51 -18.89 -14.70 -12.61
CA ILE A 51 -18.51 -13.27 -12.67
C ILE A 51 -19.52 -12.53 -13.56
N ASP A 52 -20.18 -11.52 -13.00
CA ASP A 52 -21.09 -10.65 -13.73
C ASP A 52 -20.29 -9.55 -14.45
N CYS A 53 -20.37 -9.55 -15.77
CA CYS A 53 -19.72 -8.53 -16.60
C CYS A 53 -20.47 -7.20 -16.67
N MET A 54 -21.60 -7.05 -16.01
CA MET A 54 -22.39 -5.80 -15.94
C MET A 54 -22.64 -5.14 -17.31
N GLY A 55 -22.75 -5.97 -18.35
CA GLY A 55 -22.94 -5.51 -19.72
C GLY A 55 -21.65 -5.10 -20.47
N ALA A 56 -20.49 -5.27 -19.88
CA ALA A 56 -19.20 -5.07 -20.55
C ALA A 56 -19.03 -6.08 -21.70
N LYS A 57 -18.39 -5.62 -22.77
CA LYS A 57 -18.13 -6.41 -23.98
C LYS A 57 -16.62 -6.62 -24.14
N SER A 58 -16.27 -7.70 -24.83
CA SER A 58 -14.89 -7.94 -25.19
C SER A 58 -14.29 -6.75 -25.95
N GLY A 59 -13.15 -6.27 -25.48
CA GLY A 59 -12.45 -5.09 -26.01
C GLY A 59 -12.81 -3.77 -25.33
N ASP A 60 -13.81 -3.72 -24.44
CA ASP A 60 -14.08 -2.53 -23.64
C ASP A 60 -12.87 -2.21 -22.76
N LYS A 61 -12.42 -0.95 -22.83
CA LYS A 61 -11.24 -0.49 -22.07
C LYS A 61 -11.64 0.15 -20.76
N ILE A 62 -10.76 -0.02 -19.75
CA ILE A 62 -10.86 0.65 -18.47
C ILE A 62 -9.48 1.17 -18.06
N SER A 63 -9.36 2.46 -17.82
CA SER A 63 -8.13 3.09 -17.32
C SER A 63 -8.06 3.01 -15.81
N LEU A 64 -6.90 2.57 -15.30
CA LEU A 64 -6.63 2.39 -13.87
C LEU A 64 -5.43 3.25 -13.48
N LEU A 65 -5.53 4.02 -12.40
CA LEU A 65 -4.41 4.71 -11.78
C LEU A 65 -4.19 4.14 -10.38
N TYR A 66 -2.95 3.76 -10.05
CA TYR A 66 -2.57 3.22 -8.75
C TYR A 66 -1.10 3.47 -8.43
N GLN A 67 -0.72 3.30 -7.15
CA GLN A 67 0.66 3.53 -6.67
C GLN A 67 1.54 2.28 -6.67
N TRP A 68 0.97 1.13 -6.95
CA TRP A 68 1.65 -0.17 -6.86
C TRP A 68 2.51 -0.44 -8.08
N SER A 69 3.65 -1.09 -7.87
CA SER A 69 4.59 -1.43 -8.96
C SER A 69 5.30 -2.74 -8.67
N GLY A 70 5.90 -3.37 -9.69
CA GLY A 70 6.62 -4.63 -9.55
C GLY A 70 5.74 -5.76 -9.05
N ALA A 71 6.14 -6.44 -7.96
CA ALA A 71 5.40 -7.58 -7.42
C ALA A 71 3.97 -7.24 -6.95
N GLU A 72 3.74 -6.01 -6.48
CA GLU A 72 2.40 -5.55 -6.13
C GLU A 72 1.50 -5.43 -7.36
N GLU A 73 2.02 -4.87 -8.45
CA GLU A 73 1.29 -4.76 -9.72
C GLU A 73 1.01 -6.14 -10.34
N GLU A 74 1.98 -7.06 -10.26
CA GLU A 74 1.79 -8.45 -10.69
C GLU A 74 0.66 -9.13 -9.90
N SER A 75 0.60 -8.91 -8.59
CA SER A 75 -0.46 -9.43 -7.72
C SER A 75 -1.83 -8.82 -8.08
N LEU A 76 -1.91 -7.50 -8.31
CA LEU A 76 -3.14 -6.86 -8.77
C LEU A 76 -3.61 -7.45 -10.10
N ASN A 77 -2.70 -7.64 -11.06
CA ASN A 77 -3.02 -8.27 -12.34
C ASN A 77 -3.55 -9.70 -12.17
N ALA A 78 -2.98 -10.49 -11.25
CA ALA A 78 -3.46 -11.83 -10.93
C ALA A 78 -4.86 -11.81 -10.28
N ILE A 79 -5.14 -10.83 -9.40
CA ILE A 79 -6.47 -10.61 -8.81
C ILE A 79 -7.51 -10.29 -9.89
N LEU A 80 -7.15 -9.43 -10.85
CA LEU A 80 -8.06 -8.96 -11.89
C LEU A 80 -8.19 -9.94 -13.08
N LYS A 81 -7.26 -10.89 -13.23
CA LYS A 81 -7.25 -11.85 -14.34
C LYS A 81 -8.57 -12.59 -14.53
N PRO A 82 -9.25 -13.13 -13.49
CA PRO A 82 -10.53 -13.81 -13.68
C PRO A 82 -11.61 -12.91 -14.28
N LEU A 83 -11.65 -11.63 -13.92
CA LEU A 83 -12.57 -10.66 -14.52
C LEU A 83 -12.22 -10.41 -15.99
N VAL A 84 -10.95 -10.21 -16.29
CA VAL A 84 -10.46 -9.99 -17.67
C VAL A 84 -10.79 -11.19 -18.55
N ASP A 85 -10.50 -12.41 -18.06
CA ASP A 85 -10.78 -13.64 -18.82
C ASP A 85 -12.28 -13.85 -19.06
N ALA A 86 -13.12 -13.56 -18.06
CA ALA A 86 -14.56 -13.76 -18.16
C ALA A 86 -15.25 -12.72 -19.06
N CYS A 87 -14.82 -11.46 -18.98
CA CYS A 87 -15.52 -10.35 -19.63
C CYS A 87 -14.80 -9.84 -20.90
N GLY A 88 -13.56 -10.25 -21.14
CA GLY A 88 -12.76 -9.80 -22.27
C GLY A 88 -12.41 -8.31 -22.24
N ILE A 89 -12.51 -7.64 -21.08
CA ILE A 89 -12.15 -6.23 -20.94
C ILE A 89 -10.65 -6.02 -21.05
N VAL A 90 -10.23 -4.82 -21.44
CA VAL A 90 -8.84 -4.45 -21.61
C VAL A 90 -8.46 -3.43 -20.54
N LEU A 91 -7.53 -3.82 -19.65
CA LEU A 91 -6.98 -2.91 -18.65
C LEU A 91 -5.99 -1.95 -19.31
N ALA A 92 -6.07 -0.66 -18.97
CA ALA A 92 -5.11 0.37 -19.32
C ALA A 92 -4.49 0.92 -18.02
N PRO A 93 -3.51 0.22 -17.44
CA PRO A 93 -2.93 0.57 -16.16
C PRO A 93 -1.95 1.74 -16.28
N GLU A 94 -1.88 2.54 -15.23
CA GLU A 94 -0.88 3.57 -15.01
C GLU A 94 -0.44 3.52 -13.55
N ALA A 95 0.81 3.12 -13.32
CA ALA A 95 1.42 3.08 -12.00
C ALA A 95 2.14 4.40 -11.72
N SER A 96 1.78 5.09 -10.64
CA SER A 96 2.44 6.32 -10.22
C SER A 96 2.34 6.53 -8.72
N ARG A 97 3.47 6.86 -8.09
CA ARG A 97 3.51 7.31 -6.69
C ARG A 97 3.39 8.82 -6.54
N ASP A 98 3.25 9.53 -7.65
CA ASP A 98 2.98 10.97 -7.64
C ASP A 98 1.49 11.23 -7.34
N GLN A 99 1.21 11.59 -6.10
CA GLN A 99 -0.15 11.90 -5.65
C GLN A 99 -0.76 13.10 -6.40
N ALA A 100 0.06 14.04 -6.88
CA ALA A 100 -0.40 15.18 -7.65
C ALA A 100 -0.88 14.80 -9.06
N LEU A 101 -0.55 13.61 -9.56
CA LEU A 101 -0.97 13.16 -10.88
C LEU A 101 -2.49 13.04 -10.98
N LEU A 102 -3.13 12.42 -9.96
CA LEU A 102 -4.59 12.31 -9.94
C LEU A 102 -5.26 13.69 -9.90
N ASP A 103 -4.73 14.60 -9.07
CA ASP A 103 -5.23 15.98 -8.97
C ASP A 103 -5.16 16.68 -10.32
N THR A 104 -4.01 16.59 -10.99
CA THR A 104 -3.79 17.19 -12.31
C THR A 104 -4.80 16.68 -13.34
N ARG A 105 -5.04 15.36 -13.38
CA ARG A 105 -5.99 14.76 -14.31
C ARG A 105 -7.44 15.15 -14.02
N VAL A 106 -7.83 15.13 -12.75
CA VAL A 106 -9.18 15.53 -12.34
C VAL A 106 -9.45 17.00 -12.64
N GLN A 107 -8.49 17.89 -12.40
CA GLN A 107 -8.59 19.31 -12.75
C GLN A 107 -8.63 19.55 -14.26
N ALA A 108 -7.87 18.78 -15.03
CA ALA A 108 -7.88 18.83 -16.51
C ALA A 108 -9.16 18.23 -17.13
N GLY A 109 -10.06 17.63 -16.33
CA GLY A 109 -11.28 16.99 -16.82
C GLY A 109 -11.03 15.64 -17.52
N THR A 110 -9.89 15.00 -17.28
CA THR A 110 -9.47 13.72 -17.86
C THR A 110 -9.09 12.71 -16.78
N PRO A 111 -9.95 12.48 -15.74
CA PRO A 111 -9.65 11.50 -14.73
C PRO A 111 -9.53 10.10 -15.33
N PRO A 112 -8.86 9.14 -14.66
CA PRO A 112 -8.96 7.73 -15.02
C PRO A 112 -10.40 7.23 -14.79
N ASP A 113 -10.78 6.09 -15.37
CA ASP A 113 -12.07 5.47 -15.04
C ASP A 113 -12.12 5.06 -13.56
N VAL A 114 -11.01 4.53 -13.05
CA VAL A 114 -10.85 4.10 -11.65
C VAL A 114 -9.48 4.53 -11.14
N ALA A 115 -9.44 5.06 -9.91
CA ALA A 115 -8.20 5.28 -9.16
C ALA A 115 -8.20 4.46 -7.87
N PHE A 116 -7.00 4.02 -7.46
CA PHE A 116 -6.74 3.45 -6.15
C PHE A 116 -5.87 4.44 -5.37
N ALA A 117 -6.39 4.93 -4.25
CA ALA A 117 -5.77 6.04 -3.54
C ALA A 117 -6.20 6.11 -2.07
N HIS A 118 -5.71 7.11 -1.34
CA HIS A 118 -6.04 7.31 0.07
C HIS A 118 -7.47 7.85 0.29
N PRO A 119 -8.07 7.63 1.46
CA PRO A 119 -9.45 8.02 1.73
C PRO A 119 -9.68 9.55 1.68
N THR A 120 -8.65 10.36 1.95
CA THR A 120 -8.74 11.82 1.84
C THR A 120 -9.14 12.32 0.45
N GLN A 121 -8.76 11.58 -0.60
CA GLN A 121 -9.12 11.90 -1.97
C GLN A 121 -10.60 11.65 -2.29
N LEU A 122 -11.27 10.80 -1.51
CA LEU A 122 -12.72 10.62 -1.61
C LEU A 122 -13.47 11.91 -1.27
N ILE A 123 -13.02 12.62 -0.23
CA ILE A 123 -13.59 13.90 0.19
C ILE A 123 -13.30 14.97 -0.87
N LEU A 124 -12.06 15.02 -1.37
CA LEU A 124 -11.61 16.00 -2.36
C LEU A 124 -12.38 15.90 -3.69
N TYR A 125 -12.70 14.66 -4.11
CA TYR A 125 -13.33 14.41 -5.42
C TYR A 125 -14.80 13.98 -5.32
N LYS A 126 -15.46 14.09 -4.17
CA LYS A 126 -16.80 13.57 -3.92
C LYS A 126 -17.84 13.92 -4.99
N ASP A 127 -17.76 15.13 -5.58
CA ASP A 127 -18.70 15.61 -6.59
C ASP A 127 -18.38 15.07 -8.01
N LYS A 128 -17.25 14.42 -8.19
CA LYS A 128 -16.81 13.82 -9.46
C LYS A 128 -16.89 12.30 -9.46
N LEU A 129 -17.01 11.72 -8.25
CA LEU A 129 -17.06 10.27 -8.08
C LEU A 129 -18.46 9.72 -8.31
N LYS A 130 -18.52 8.49 -8.78
CA LYS A 130 -19.76 7.73 -8.95
C LYS A 130 -20.04 6.93 -7.68
N ALA A 131 -21.28 6.90 -7.24
CA ALA A 131 -21.69 6.09 -6.10
C ALA A 131 -21.61 4.60 -6.46
N LEU A 132 -20.86 3.82 -5.68
CA LEU A 132 -20.52 2.44 -6.00
C LEU A 132 -21.71 1.48 -5.95
N ASP A 133 -22.76 1.79 -5.17
CA ASP A 133 -24.02 1.06 -5.16
C ASP A 133 -24.76 1.18 -6.51
N THR A 134 -24.60 2.27 -7.23
CA THR A 134 -25.13 2.44 -8.59
C THR A 134 -24.32 1.71 -9.67
N LEU A 135 -23.12 1.25 -9.31
CA LEU A 135 -22.19 0.52 -10.16
C LEU A 135 -22.18 -0.99 -9.89
N GLY A 136 -23.10 -1.49 -9.07
CA GLY A 136 -23.18 -2.91 -8.72
C GLY A 136 -22.32 -3.33 -7.55
N GLY A 137 -21.81 -2.39 -6.76
CA GLY A 137 -21.02 -2.65 -5.55
C GLY A 137 -21.82 -3.38 -4.46
N VAL A 138 -21.18 -4.32 -3.76
CA VAL A 138 -21.77 -5.20 -2.74
C VAL A 138 -21.26 -4.83 -1.35
N LYS A 139 -22.02 -4.03 -0.60
CA LYS A 139 -21.67 -3.60 0.78
C LYS A 139 -21.66 -4.76 1.77
N ALA A 140 -22.50 -5.77 1.58
CA ALA A 140 -22.70 -6.85 2.54
C ALA A 140 -21.43 -7.68 2.85
N ASN A 141 -20.41 -7.55 2.03
CA ASN A 141 -19.11 -8.22 2.22
C ASN A 141 -18.13 -7.42 3.08
N TYR A 142 -18.55 -6.32 3.69
CA TYR A 142 -17.71 -5.44 4.51
C TYR A 142 -18.43 -5.09 5.82
N SER A 143 -17.67 -4.90 6.89
CA SER A 143 -18.23 -4.35 8.14
C SER A 143 -18.49 -2.85 7.99
N ASP A 144 -19.48 -2.34 8.72
CA ASP A 144 -19.83 -0.91 8.71
C ASP A 144 -18.64 -0.02 9.12
N VAL A 145 -17.83 -0.48 10.08
CA VAL A 145 -16.63 0.24 10.54
C VAL A 145 -15.62 0.42 9.41
N ILE A 146 -15.39 -0.63 8.64
CA ILE A 146 -14.45 -0.61 7.50
C ILE A 146 -14.99 0.26 6.36
N LEU A 147 -16.30 0.26 6.13
CA LEU A 147 -16.91 1.05 5.05
C LEU A 147 -17.04 2.53 5.39
N ALA A 148 -17.10 2.90 6.68
CA ALA A 148 -17.42 4.25 7.11
C ALA A 148 -16.58 5.35 6.44
N PRO A 149 -15.24 5.25 6.28
CA PRO A 149 -14.44 6.26 5.59
C PRO A 149 -14.76 6.40 4.10
N GLY A 150 -15.32 5.36 3.48
CA GLY A 150 -15.75 5.36 2.07
C GLY A 150 -17.14 5.97 1.84
N ILE A 151 -17.85 6.35 2.91
CA ILE A 151 -19.18 6.94 2.84
C ILE A 151 -19.07 8.45 3.09
N VAL A 152 -19.17 9.23 2.03
CA VAL A 152 -19.05 10.68 2.06
C VAL A 152 -20.41 11.29 1.70
N ASP A 153 -20.93 12.19 2.54
CA ASP A 153 -22.25 12.83 2.37
C ASP A 153 -23.38 11.81 2.12
N GLY A 154 -23.33 10.66 2.82
CA GLY A 154 -24.30 9.57 2.70
C GLY A 154 -24.20 8.73 1.42
N LYS A 155 -23.23 8.98 0.53
CA LYS A 155 -22.97 8.21 -0.69
C LYS A 155 -21.77 7.28 -0.47
N TRP A 156 -21.85 6.07 -0.93
CA TRP A 156 -20.73 5.14 -0.93
C TRP A 156 -19.83 5.41 -2.12
N LEU A 157 -18.74 6.14 -1.92
CA LEU A 157 -17.84 6.63 -2.97
C LEU A 157 -16.52 5.85 -3.02
N GLY A 158 -16.12 5.18 -1.94
CA GLY A 158 -14.87 4.42 -1.85
C GLY A 158 -15.09 2.96 -1.48
N LEU A 159 -14.44 2.06 -2.20
CA LEU A 159 -14.35 0.63 -1.88
C LEU A 159 -12.99 0.36 -1.24
N PRO A 160 -12.91 -0.06 0.03
CA PRO A 160 -11.63 -0.49 0.61
C PRO A 160 -11.20 -1.80 -0.03
N VAL A 161 -10.01 -1.84 -0.61
CA VAL A 161 -9.55 -3.02 -1.38
C VAL A 161 -8.35 -3.72 -0.76
N LYS A 162 -7.41 -2.96 -0.22
CA LYS A 162 -6.20 -3.47 0.42
C LYS A 162 -6.12 -2.88 1.82
N ALA A 163 -6.18 -3.74 2.83
CA ALA A 163 -5.93 -3.33 4.20
C ALA A 163 -4.48 -3.63 4.59
N ASP A 164 -3.96 -2.83 5.49
CA ASP A 164 -2.68 -3.07 6.13
C ASP A 164 -2.77 -2.80 7.63
N ILE A 165 -2.00 -3.57 8.41
CA ILE A 165 -1.85 -3.42 9.84
C ILE A 165 -0.49 -2.81 10.08
N LYS A 166 -0.45 -1.69 10.81
CA LYS A 166 0.77 -0.94 11.06
C LYS A 166 1.34 -1.16 12.47
N SER A 167 0.53 -1.51 13.47
CA SER A 167 0.93 -1.67 14.88
C SER A 167 1.64 -2.99 15.16
N ILE A 168 2.65 -3.34 14.38
CA ILE A 168 3.43 -4.58 14.54
C ILE A 168 4.93 -4.35 14.44
N ILE A 169 5.68 -5.22 15.10
CA ILE A 169 7.15 -5.24 15.15
C ILE A 169 7.62 -6.59 14.61
N TRP A 170 8.49 -6.54 13.62
CA TRP A 170 9.11 -7.72 13.00
C TRP A 170 10.42 -8.07 13.69
N TYR A 171 10.72 -9.36 13.82
CA TYR A 171 11.93 -9.88 14.45
C TYR A 171 12.26 -11.27 13.93
N ASP A 172 13.46 -11.74 14.24
CA ASP A 172 13.90 -13.11 13.97
C ASP A 172 13.74 -13.95 15.25
N PRO A 173 12.80 -14.93 15.31
CA PRO A 173 12.61 -15.80 16.46
C PRO A 173 13.84 -16.62 16.82
N ALA A 174 14.59 -17.14 15.85
CA ALA A 174 15.78 -17.95 16.10
C ALA A 174 16.90 -17.11 16.76
N VAL A 175 17.07 -15.85 16.33
CA VAL A 175 18.00 -14.91 16.96
C VAL A 175 17.55 -14.55 18.38
N PHE A 176 16.26 -14.32 18.59
CA PHE A 176 15.70 -14.05 19.92
C PHE A 176 15.96 -15.21 20.88
N ASP A 177 15.66 -16.44 20.48
CA ASP A 177 15.90 -17.65 21.27
C ASP A 177 17.38 -17.83 21.59
N ALA A 178 18.25 -17.68 20.60
CA ALA A 178 19.71 -17.81 20.79
C ALA A 178 20.30 -16.78 21.77
N LYS A 179 19.67 -15.58 21.85
CA LYS A 179 20.10 -14.50 22.75
C LYS A 179 19.33 -14.47 24.09
N GLY A 180 18.35 -15.35 24.27
CA GLY A 180 17.50 -15.39 25.47
C GLY A 180 16.60 -14.15 25.58
N TYR A 181 16.12 -13.63 24.45
CA TYR A 181 15.12 -12.58 24.39
C TYR A 181 13.72 -13.18 24.37
N THR A 182 12.78 -12.50 24.99
CA THR A 182 11.37 -12.92 25.02
C THR A 182 10.51 -11.84 24.40
N VAL A 183 9.55 -12.22 23.57
CA VAL A 183 8.57 -11.30 22.99
C VAL A 183 7.83 -10.56 24.11
N PRO A 184 7.88 -9.21 24.16
CA PRO A 184 7.27 -8.43 25.22
C PRO A 184 5.74 -8.38 25.05
N LYS A 185 5.00 -8.32 26.16
CA LYS A 185 3.53 -8.22 26.19
C LYS A 185 3.04 -6.86 26.64
N THR A 186 3.90 -6.07 27.27
CA THR A 186 3.60 -4.72 27.73
C THR A 186 4.65 -3.74 27.24
N TRP A 187 4.32 -2.45 27.23
CA TRP A 187 5.25 -1.39 26.84
C TRP A 187 6.49 -1.34 27.77
N ASP A 188 6.31 -1.60 29.06
CA ASP A 188 7.43 -1.63 30.02
C ASP A 188 8.35 -2.83 29.77
N GLU A 189 7.78 -3.98 29.37
CA GLU A 189 8.57 -5.14 28.95
C GLU A 189 9.35 -4.86 27.68
N LEU A 190 8.75 -4.13 26.69
CA LEU A 190 9.45 -3.71 25.48
C LEU A 190 10.62 -2.79 25.83
N ASN A 191 10.41 -1.77 26.68
CA ASN A 191 11.47 -0.90 27.14
C ASN A 191 12.60 -1.69 27.83
N THR A 192 12.24 -2.65 28.69
CA THR A 192 13.21 -3.51 29.39
C THR A 192 14.00 -4.36 28.40
N LEU A 193 13.33 -4.93 27.38
CA LEU A 193 13.98 -5.70 26.32
C LEU A 193 14.95 -4.84 25.52
N VAL A 194 14.55 -3.63 25.15
CA VAL A 194 15.40 -2.68 24.41
C VAL A 194 16.68 -2.35 25.21
N GLU A 195 16.56 -2.05 26.51
CA GLU A 195 17.73 -1.78 27.35
C GLU A 195 18.60 -3.05 27.55
N LYS A 196 17.98 -4.24 27.63
CA LYS A 196 18.72 -5.50 27.67
C LYS A 196 19.52 -5.74 26.39
N MET A 197 18.93 -5.51 25.22
CA MET A 197 19.62 -5.64 23.93
C MET A 197 20.86 -4.72 23.88
N VAL A 198 20.72 -3.46 24.32
CA VAL A 198 21.84 -2.52 24.41
C VAL A 198 22.93 -3.02 25.37
N ALA A 199 22.54 -3.52 26.56
CA ALA A 199 23.48 -4.06 27.54
C ALA A 199 24.24 -5.30 27.01
N ASP A 200 23.60 -6.11 26.18
CA ASP A 200 24.19 -7.28 25.52
C ASP A 200 25.04 -6.89 24.29
N GLY A 201 25.15 -5.59 23.96
CA GLY A 201 25.92 -5.08 22.81
C GLY A 201 25.21 -5.21 21.47
N ASN A 202 23.88 -5.45 21.46
CA ASN A 202 23.08 -5.51 20.26
C ASN A 202 22.33 -4.19 20.04
N VAL A 203 22.05 -3.87 18.78
CA VAL A 203 21.25 -2.70 18.39
C VAL A 203 19.79 -3.11 18.34
N PRO A 204 18.88 -2.52 19.16
CA PRO A 204 17.49 -2.94 19.20
C PRO A 204 16.73 -2.69 17.89
N TRP A 205 16.89 -1.51 17.29
CA TRP A 205 16.02 -1.06 16.22
C TRP A 205 16.72 -0.91 14.88
N SER A 206 16.07 -1.40 13.85
CA SER A 206 16.25 -0.94 12.48
C SER A 206 15.24 0.17 12.20
N MET A 207 15.72 1.33 11.80
CA MET A 207 14.89 2.49 11.44
C MET A 207 15.37 3.06 10.12
N GLY A 208 14.44 3.37 9.22
CA GLY A 208 14.73 3.99 7.93
C GLY A 208 13.59 4.90 7.52
N LEU A 209 13.88 6.20 7.41
CA LEU A 209 12.90 7.22 7.04
C LEU A 209 12.89 7.55 5.55
N GLU A 210 13.99 7.25 4.83
CA GLU A 210 14.12 7.64 3.42
C GLU A 210 13.08 6.92 2.56
N SER A 211 12.29 7.70 1.81
CA SER A 211 11.22 7.24 0.91
C SER A 211 10.90 8.28 -0.17
N GLY A 212 11.93 8.99 -0.68
CA GLY A 212 11.71 10.07 -1.65
C GLY A 212 10.77 11.16 -1.12
N PRO A 213 9.70 11.51 -1.85
CA PRO A 213 8.73 12.52 -1.40
C PRO A 213 8.00 12.17 -0.11
N ALA A 214 7.88 10.87 0.22
CA ALA A 214 7.21 10.40 1.43
C ALA A 214 8.18 10.14 2.59
N THR A 215 9.44 10.62 2.52
CA THR A 215 10.42 10.48 3.59
C THR A 215 9.85 10.95 4.92
N GLY A 216 9.88 10.07 5.94
CA GLY A 216 9.35 10.34 7.29
C GLY A 216 8.14 9.49 7.70
N TRP A 217 7.40 8.90 6.75
CA TRP A 217 6.16 8.18 7.03
C TRP A 217 6.30 7.01 8.02
N THR A 218 7.42 6.28 7.98
CA THR A 218 7.69 5.18 8.92
C THR A 218 7.87 5.66 10.36
N GLY A 219 8.38 6.88 10.53
CA GLY A 219 8.48 7.53 11.83
C GLY A 219 7.13 7.97 12.35
N SER A 220 6.26 8.49 11.47
CA SER A 220 4.86 8.83 11.77
C SER A 220 4.11 7.61 12.29
N ASP A 221 4.18 6.50 11.59
CA ASP A 221 3.58 5.23 12.01
C ASP A 221 4.05 4.78 13.40
N PHE A 222 5.31 4.94 13.73
CA PHE A 222 5.83 4.52 15.03
C PHE A 222 5.40 5.50 16.15
N ILE A 223 5.41 6.80 15.87
CA ILE A 223 4.94 7.82 16.83
C ILE A 223 3.46 7.62 17.12
N GLN A 224 2.65 7.30 16.12
CA GLN A 224 1.23 7.01 16.34
C GLN A 224 1.01 5.76 17.21
N ASP A 225 1.81 4.69 17.05
CA ASP A 225 1.74 3.55 17.97
C ASP A 225 2.10 3.92 19.40
N ILE A 226 3.11 4.79 19.58
CA ILE A 226 3.44 5.33 20.92
C ILE A 226 2.26 6.13 21.49
N LEU A 227 1.56 6.93 20.67
CA LEU A 227 0.34 7.62 21.08
C LEU A 227 -0.78 6.64 21.47
N LEU A 228 -0.97 5.57 20.70
CA LEU A 228 -1.95 4.52 21.01
C LEU A 228 -1.66 3.81 22.33
N VAL A 229 -0.37 3.62 22.67
CA VAL A 229 0.04 3.08 23.97
C VAL A 229 -0.19 4.09 25.09
N GLN A 230 0.27 5.34 24.93
CA GLN A 230 0.32 6.32 26.00
C GLN A 230 -1.02 7.01 26.25
N LYS A 231 -1.84 7.19 25.21
CA LYS A 231 -3.06 8.01 25.24
C LYS A 231 -4.31 7.26 24.79
N GLY A 232 -4.15 6.17 24.03
CA GLY A 232 -5.26 5.39 23.50
C GLY A 232 -5.88 5.94 22.21
N PRO A 233 -6.82 5.18 21.64
CA PRO A 233 -7.37 5.46 20.31
C PRO A 233 -8.15 6.76 20.21
N GLN A 234 -8.92 7.11 21.24
CA GLN A 234 -9.72 8.35 21.22
C GLN A 234 -8.85 9.60 21.07
N TYR A 235 -7.66 9.61 21.67
CA TYR A 235 -6.74 10.74 21.55
C TYR A 235 -6.24 10.89 20.10
N VAL A 236 -5.96 9.81 19.42
CA VAL A 236 -5.57 9.82 18.00
C VAL A 236 -6.73 10.32 17.13
N GLU A 237 -7.95 9.87 17.37
CA GLU A 237 -9.15 10.36 16.68
C GLU A 237 -9.40 11.86 16.95
N ASP A 238 -9.13 12.33 18.18
CA ASP A 238 -9.24 13.74 18.53
C ASP A 238 -8.17 14.60 17.84
N ILE A 239 -6.97 14.05 17.57
CA ILE A 239 -5.97 14.70 16.69
C ILE A 239 -6.51 14.77 15.25
N ILE A 240 -6.98 13.65 14.70
CA ILE A 240 -7.49 13.58 13.31
C ILE A 240 -8.65 14.58 13.10
N SER A 241 -9.51 14.71 14.09
CA SER A 241 -10.66 15.65 14.02
C SER A 241 -10.33 17.11 14.43
N GLY A 242 -9.09 17.40 14.80
CA GLY A 242 -8.65 18.74 15.22
C GLY A 242 -9.10 19.17 16.60
N LYS A 243 -9.67 18.28 17.42
CA LYS A 243 -10.01 18.58 18.83
C LYS A 243 -8.76 18.65 19.71
N VAL A 244 -7.74 17.88 19.35
CA VAL A 244 -6.40 17.95 19.93
C VAL A 244 -5.43 18.51 18.88
N ALA A 245 -4.75 19.59 19.23
CA ALA A 245 -3.75 20.19 18.33
C ALA A 245 -2.51 19.31 18.24
N TYR A 246 -1.85 19.27 17.08
CA TYR A 246 -0.68 18.40 16.87
C TYR A 246 0.54 18.81 17.70
N ASP A 247 0.56 20.01 18.30
CA ASP A 247 1.59 20.47 19.25
C ASP A 247 1.22 20.22 20.72
N ASP A 248 0.20 19.39 21.00
CA ASP A 248 -0.17 18.99 22.35
C ASP A 248 0.95 18.26 23.07
N ALA A 249 1.00 18.39 24.38
CA ALA A 249 2.04 17.77 25.23
C ALA A 249 2.11 16.23 25.08
N GLY A 250 1.00 15.56 24.76
CA GLY A 250 0.98 14.13 24.52
C GLY A 250 1.69 13.77 23.21
N VAL A 251 1.48 14.54 22.14
CA VAL A 251 2.21 14.37 20.88
C VAL A 251 3.71 14.59 21.09
N LYS A 252 4.08 15.67 21.80
CA LYS A 252 5.47 15.97 22.14
C LYS A 252 6.13 14.81 22.89
N ALA A 253 5.47 14.22 23.89
CA ALA A 253 6.01 13.10 24.65
C ALA A 253 6.22 11.84 23.78
N ALA A 254 5.37 11.60 22.79
CA ALA A 254 5.55 10.50 21.83
C ALA A 254 6.77 10.74 20.92
N TYR A 255 6.95 11.96 20.42
CA TYR A 255 8.15 12.35 19.67
C TYR A 255 9.43 12.19 20.48
N GLU A 256 9.43 12.62 21.75
CA GLU A 256 10.59 12.47 22.66
C GLU A 256 10.93 11.00 22.88
N THR A 257 9.92 10.13 23.04
CA THR A 257 10.10 8.68 23.17
C THR A 257 10.72 8.09 21.89
N TYR A 258 10.16 8.41 20.72
CA TYR A 258 10.68 7.98 19.43
C TYR A 258 12.09 8.48 19.19
N GLY A 259 12.33 9.77 19.42
CA GLY A 259 13.62 10.41 19.17
C GLY A 259 14.77 9.87 20.03
N LYS A 260 14.47 9.45 21.28
CA LYS A 260 15.46 8.75 22.13
C LYS A 260 16.02 7.52 21.42
N TRP A 261 15.15 6.74 20.77
CA TRP A 261 15.59 5.54 20.07
C TRP A 261 16.18 5.85 18.68
N ALA A 262 15.52 6.71 17.91
CA ALA A 262 15.87 6.97 16.52
C ALA A 262 17.20 7.72 16.31
N ALA A 263 17.63 8.53 17.30
CA ALA A 263 18.79 9.38 17.16
C ALA A 263 20.09 8.77 17.72
N ASP A 264 20.02 7.85 18.67
CA ASP A 264 21.17 7.29 19.36
C ASP A 264 21.62 5.96 18.72
N PRO A 265 22.91 5.83 18.30
CA PRO A 265 23.42 4.59 17.69
C PRO A 265 23.39 3.37 18.62
N LYS A 266 23.17 3.56 19.93
CA LYS A 266 22.93 2.43 20.83
C LYS A 266 21.59 1.75 20.59
N TYR A 267 20.59 2.51 20.14
CA TYR A 267 19.23 2.04 19.97
C TYR A 267 18.87 1.76 18.51
N ALA A 268 19.32 2.59 17.56
CA ALA A 268 19.05 2.44 16.16
C ALA A 268 20.30 2.20 15.32
N ALA A 269 20.21 1.34 14.32
CA ALA A 269 21.31 1.04 13.41
C ALA A 269 21.80 2.32 12.71
N GLY A 270 23.07 2.69 12.94
CA GLY A 270 23.65 3.91 12.42
C GLY A 270 23.19 5.21 13.13
N GLY A 271 22.38 5.11 14.19
CA GLY A 271 21.86 6.25 14.94
C GLY A 271 21.10 7.24 14.06
N LYS A 272 21.19 8.53 14.38
CA LYS A 272 20.54 9.60 13.62
C LYS A 272 20.77 9.52 12.11
N GLN A 273 22.02 9.35 11.69
CA GLN A 273 22.36 9.30 10.27
C GLN A 273 21.75 8.06 9.59
N GLY A 274 21.83 6.90 10.26
CA GLY A 274 21.19 5.67 9.77
C GLY A 274 19.69 5.85 9.62
N THR A 275 19.02 6.35 10.65
CA THR A 275 17.57 6.60 10.63
C THR A 275 17.15 7.53 9.48
N LEU A 276 17.90 8.62 9.25
CA LEU A 276 17.54 9.60 8.22
C LEU A 276 17.83 9.13 6.79
N SER A 277 18.87 8.30 6.57
CA SER A 277 19.38 7.98 5.22
C SER A 277 19.13 6.54 4.76
N THR A 278 18.72 5.65 5.66
CA THR A 278 18.35 4.28 5.26
C THR A 278 16.98 4.32 4.60
N ALA A 279 16.87 3.73 3.41
CA ALA A 279 15.58 3.55 2.77
C ALA A 279 14.67 2.66 3.64
N PHE A 280 13.38 3.00 3.71
CA PHE A 280 12.43 2.24 4.53
C PHE A 280 12.42 0.75 4.19
N GLY A 281 12.56 0.41 2.89
CA GLY A 281 12.64 -0.96 2.42
C GLY A 281 13.91 -1.68 2.87
N ASP A 282 15.06 -0.99 2.87
CA ASP A 282 16.32 -1.57 3.33
C ASP A 282 16.32 -1.78 4.86
N ALA A 283 15.64 -0.90 5.61
CA ALA A 283 15.51 -1.05 7.05
C ALA A 283 14.76 -2.35 7.43
N ILE A 284 13.84 -2.83 6.60
CA ILE A 284 13.12 -4.09 6.84
C ILE A 284 14.09 -5.26 6.99
N TYR A 285 15.20 -5.24 6.27
CA TYR A 285 16.09 -6.40 6.14
C TYR A 285 17.11 -6.55 7.27
N LEU A 286 17.45 -5.48 7.98
CA LEU A 286 18.57 -5.48 8.94
C LEU A 286 18.42 -6.51 10.09
N PRO A 287 17.22 -6.84 10.60
CA PRO A 287 17.05 -7.91 11.58
C PRO A 287 17.32 -9.32 11.02
N PHE A 288 17.21 -9.49 9.71
CA PHE A 288 17.29 -10.78 9.01
C PHE A 288 18.61 -10.97 8.24
N ASP A 289 19.52 -10.00 8.32
CA ASP A 289 20.90 -10.16 7.82
C ASP A 289 21.67 -11.19 8.69
N ASP A 290 22.66 -11.83 8.12
CA ASP A 290 23.58 -12.74 8.85
C ASP A 290 25.01 -12.18 8.84
N PRO A 291 25.53 -11.68 9.99
CA PRO A 291 24.85 -11.48 11.28
C PRO A 291 23.83 -10.32 11.26
N PRO A 292 22.81 -10.36 12.14
CA PRO A 292 21.81 -9.30 12.18
C PRO A 292 22.44 -7.97 12.61
N LYS A 293 22.03 -6.89 11.92
CA LYS A 293 22.50 -5.52 12.18
C LYS A 293 21.61 -4.75 13.16
N ALA A 294 20.41 -5.26 13.37
CA ALA A 294 19.46 -4.81 14.39
C ALA A 294 18.63 -6.02 14.84
N MET A 295 17.92 -5.90 15.95
CA MET A 295 17.13 -7.01 16.49
C MET A 295 15.66 -6.96 16.05
N MET A 296 15.13 -5.77 15.78
CA MET A 296 13.73 -5.55 15.48
C MET A 296 13.58 -4.44 14.44
N VAL A 297 12.47 -4.48 13.71
CA VAL A 297 12.00 -3.36 12.86
C VAL A 297 10.50 -3.16 13.06
N LYS A 298 10.09 -1.92 13.36
CA LYS A 298 8.67 -1.53 13.33
C LYS A 298 8.31 -1.25 11.89
N GLN A 299 7.41 -2.05 11.33
CA GLN A 299 6.94 -1.89 9.96
C GLN A 299 5.59 -2.58 9.80
N SER A 300 4.78 -2.11 8.85
CA SER A 300 3.46 -2.67 8.57
C SER A 300 3.50 -4.06 7.93
N GLY A 301 2.34 -4.66 7.73
CA GLY A 301 2.17 -6.06 7.34
C GLY A 301 2.84 -6.46 6.03
N PHE A 302 3.01 -5.51 5.09
CA PHE A 302 3.68 -5.79 3.81
C PHE A 302 5.15 -6.24 3.98
N ALA A 303 5.79 -5.89 5.11
CA ALA A 303 7.20 -6.24 5.34
C ALA A 303 7.46 -7.74 5.29
N GLY A 304 6.51 -8.58 5.70
CA GLY A 304 6.64 -10.04 5.57
C GLY A 304 6.86 -10.49 4.12
N GLY A 305 6.15 -9.90 3.17
CA GLY A 305 6.34 -10.15 1.74
C GLY A 305 7.71 -9.69 1.23
N GLU A 306 8.20 -8.54 1.70
CA GLU A 306 9.54 -8.04 1.35
C GLU A 306 10.65 -8.93 1.92
N VAL A 307 10.52 -9.37 3.19
CA VAL A 307 11.47 -10.35 3.78
C VAL A 307 11.52 -11.62 2.95
N LYS A 308 10.36 -12.21 2.62
CA LYS A 308 10.30 -13.45 1.83
C LYS A 308 10.87 -13.29 0.43
N LYS A 309 10.68 -12.14 -0.19
CA LYS A 309 11.24 -11.81 -1.51
C LYS A 309 12.77 -11.67 -1.48
N LYS A 310 13.31 -11.03 -0.44
CA LYS A 310 14.74 -10.79 -0.28
C LYS A 310 15.48 -12.04 0.17
N PHE A 311 14.88 -12.80 1.08
CA PHE A 311 15.44 -13.97 1.74
C PHE A 311 14.51 -15.16 1.50
N ALA A 312 14.57 -15.73 0.29
CA ALA A 312 13.63 -16.76 -0.16
C ALA A 312 13.63 -18.04 0.69
N ASP A 313 14.75 -18.32 1.36
CA ASP A 313 14.95 -19.52 2.18
C ASP A 313 14.44 -19.36 3.63
N LEU A 314 14.13 -18.11 4.07
CA LEU A 314 13.61 -17.89 5.41
C LEU A 314 12.16 -18.36 5.53
N GLU A 315 11.81 -18.96 6.68
CA GLU A 315 10.48 -19.48 6.99
C GLU A 315 9.80 -18.64 8.06
N TYR A 316 8.55 -18.25 7.78
CA TYR A 316 7.71 -17.53 8.75
C TYR A 316 7.46 -18.37 10.00
N GLY A 317 7.57 -17.74 11.16
CA GLY A 317 7.44 -18.37 12.48
C GLY A 317 8.73 -18.97 13.01
N THR A 318 9.76 -19.17 12.18
CA THR A 318 11.06 -19.71 12.56
C THR A 318 12.17 -18.67 12.41
N ASP A 319 12.28 -18.08 11.21
CA ASP A 319 13.36 -17.16 10.87
C ASP A 319 12.89 -15.70 10.80
N TYR A 320 11.61 -15.49 10.58
CA TYR A 320 10.98 -14.18 10.71
C TYR A 320 9.55 -14.32 11.22
N ALA A 321 9.16 -13.41 12.08
CA ALA A 321 7.82 -13.31 12.63
C ALA A 321 7.53 -11.87 13.04
N PHE A 322 6.31 -11.61 13.45
CA PHE A 322 5.94 -10.34 14.04
C PHE A 322 5.25 -10.54 15.40
N PHE A 323 5.27 -9.50 16.20
CA PHE A 323 4.39 -9.34 17.34
C PHE A 323 3.74 -7.95 17.30
N GLN A 324 2.57 -7.86 17.90
CA GLN A 324 1.86 -6.59 18.02
C GLN A 324 2.65 -5.64 18.91
N VAL A 325 2.66 -4.33 18.58
CA VAL A 325 3.24 -3.31 19.47
C VAL A 325 2.63 -3.45 20.87
N PRO A 326 3.44 -3.76 21.90
CA PRO A 326 2.91 -4.12 23.21
C PRO A 326 2.22 -2.94 23.89
N GLY A 327 1.03 -3.20 24.42
CA GLY A 327 0.26 -2.20 25.16
C GLY A 327 -0.55 -1.22 24.32
N VAL A 328 -0.57 -1.35 22.98
CA VAL A 328 -1.49 -0.56 22.16
C VAL A 328 -2.94 -0.88 22.54
N GLN A 329 -3.76 0.18 22.65
CA GLN A 329 -5.16 0.08 23.03
C GLN A 329 -6.09 0.09 21.80
N GLY A 330 -5.53 0.11 20.61
CA GLY A 330 -6.17 0.04 19.30
C GLY A 330 -5.16 -0.42 18.28
N LEU A 331 -5.59 -0.71 17.07
CA LEU A 331 -4.72 -1.17 16.00
C LEU A 331 -4.63 -0.09 14.93
N GLN A 332 -3.44 0.52 14.76
CA GLN A 332 -3.23 1.38 13.61
C GLN A 332 -3.34 0.56 12.35
N GLY A 333 -4.20 0.98 11.45
CA GLY A 333 -4.42 0.32 10.18
C GLY A 333 -4.89 1.31 9.14
N GLY A 334 -4.75 0.91 7.90
CA GLY A 334 -5.20 1.69 6.76
C GLY A 334 -5.78 0.79 5.69
N ALA A 335 -6.37 1.40 4.68
CA ALA A 335 -6.75 0.74 3.46
C ALA A 335 -6.45 1.64 2.26
N ASP A 336 -6.08 1.00 1.16
CA ASP A 336 -6.14 1.63 -0.15
C ASP A 336 -7.57 1.53 -0.67
N TRP A 337 -8.06 2.60 -1.25
CA TRP A 337 -9.44 2.76 -1.65
C TRP A 337 -9.59 2.85 -3.16
N MET A 338 -10.44 2.01 -3.71
CA MET A 338 -10.86 2.16 -5.10
C MET A 338 -11.97 3.20 -5.19
N MET A 339 -11.81 4.17 -6.08
CA MET A 339 -12.79 5.19 -6.41
C MET A 339 -13.06 5.20 -7.92
N ALA A 340 -14.33 5.39 -8.32
CA ALA A 340 -14.76 5.35 -9.70
C ALA A 340 -15.17 6.75 -10.20
N PHE A 341 -14.56 7.19 -11.30
CA PHE A 341 -14.91 8.44 -12.00
C PHE A 341 -15.84 8.20 -13.18
N SER A 342 -15.91 6.94 -13.66
CA SER A 342 -16.69 6.50 -14.80
C SER A 342 -17.84 5.57 -14.38
N ASP A 343 -18.90 5.51 -15.15
CA ASP A 343 -20.03 4.56 -15.04
C ASP A 343 -20.13 3.63 -16.25
N SER A 344 -19.03 3.44 -16.98
CA SER A 344 -18.93 2.52 -18.09
C SER A 344 -19.26 1.08 -17.67
N ALA A 345 -19.65 0.23 -18.60
CA ALA A 345 -19.89 -1.18 -18.31
C ALA A 345 -18.66 -1.90 -17.75
N ALA A 346 -17.45 -1.58 -18.25
CA ALA A 346 -16.20 -2.12 -17.74
C ALA A 346 -15.91 -1.66 -16.29
N THR A 347 -16.19 -0.39 -15.94
CA THR A 347 -16.09 0.12 -14.57
C THR A 347 -17.08 -0.60 -13.64
N LYS A 348 -18.33 -0.78 -14.07
CA LYS A 348 -19.33 -1.54 -13.30
C LYS A 348 -18.89 -2.98 -13.05
N ALA A 349 -18.37 -3.65 -14.08
CA ALA A 349 -17.86 -5.02 -13.94
C ALA A 349 -16.70 -5.09 -12.91
N LEU A 350 -15.78 -4.12 -12.92
CA LEU A 350 -14.70 -4.06 -11.96
C LEU A 350 -15.19 -3.82 -10.52
N VAL A 351 -16.10 -2.86 -10.32
CA VAL A 351 -16.71 -2.56 -9.01
C VAL A 351 -17.44 -3.77 -8.45
N ALA A 352 -18.32 -4.38 -9.26
CA ALA A 352 -19.08 -5.57 -8.87
C ALA A 352 -18.15 -6.74 -8.54
N TYR A 353 -17.11 -6.98 -9.34
CA TYR A 353 -16.15 -8.05 -9.12
C TYR A 353 -15.33 -7.84 -7.84
N LEU A 354 -14.67 -6.70 -7.66
CA LEU A 354 -13.82 -6.45 -6.50
C LEU A 354 -14.61 -6.44 -5.19
N SER A 355 -15.87 -5.99 -5.22
CA SER A 355 -16.74 -6.00 -4.04
C SER A 355 -17.42 -7.34 -3.78
N SER A 356 -17.36 -8.30 -4.72
CA SER A 356 -17.94 -9.64 -4.56
C SER A 356 -17.10 -10.53 -3.62
N THR A 357 -17.72 -11.60 -3.10
CA THR A 357 -17.02 -12.65 -2.35
C THR A 357 -15.88 -13.26 -3.19
N THR A 358 -16.09 -13.49 -4.49
CA THR A 358 -15.06 -14.02 -5.40
C THR A 358 -13.87 -13.07 -5.54
N GLY A 359 -14.10 -11.75 -5.60
CA GLY A 359 -13.04 -10.74 -5.60
C GLY A 359 -12.21 -10.80 -4.32
N GLY A 360 -12.88 -10.88 -3.16
CA GLY A 360 -12.21 -11.04 -1.86
C GLY A 360 -11.39 -12.34 -1.76
N GLU A 361 -11.94 -13.47 -2.21
CA GLU A 361 -11.21 -14.74 -2.25
C GLU A 361 -9.97 -14.69 -3.15
N ASN A 362 -10.09 -14.07 -4.33
CA ASN A 362 -8.97 -13.96 -5.25
C ASN A 362 -7.90 -12.99 -4.74
N TRP A 363 -8.29 -11.95 -4.02
CA TRP A 363 -7.35 -11.06 -3.32
C TRP A 363 -6.55 -11.82 -2.27
N ALA A 364 -7.22 -12.53 -1.38
CA ALA A 364 -6.58 -13.27 -0.29
C ALA A 364 -5.63 -14.40 -0.76
N LYS A 365 -5.81 -14.90 -1.98
CA LYS A 365 -4.90 -15.90 -2.59
C LYS A 365 -3.57 -15.30 -3.07
N GLN A 366 -3.47 -13.98 -3.18
CA GLN A 366 -2.25 -13.29 -3.58
C GLN A 366 -1.49 -12.79 -2.35
N THR A 367 -0.20 -12.61 -2.49
CA THR A 367 0.67 -12.02 -1.43
C THR A 367 0.67 -10.48 -1.49
N PHE A 368 -0.46 -9.89 -1.85
CA PHE A 368 -0.59 -8.44 -2.06
C PHE A 368 -0.95 -7.66 -0.81
N GLY A 369 -1.35 -8.32 0.25
CA GLY A 369 -1.81 -7.74 1.50
C GLY A 369 -3.22 -8.20 1.87
N LEU A 370 -3.73 -7.70 2.98
CA LEU A 370 -5.04 -8.10 3.48
C LEU A 370 -6.15 -7.51 2.63
N THR A 371 -7.26 -8.25 2.52
CA THR A 371 -8.49 -7.72 1.95
C THR A 371 -9.49 -7.41 3.06
N PRO A 372 -10.11 -6.22 3.06
CA PRO A 372 -11.23 -5.91 3.95
C PRO A 372 -12.52 -6.67 3.62
N ASN A 373 -12.56 -7.33 2.44
CA ASN A 373 -13.71 -8.10 1.98
C ASN A 373 -13.81 -9.44 2.74
N SER A 374 -14.93 -9.70 3.39
CA SER A 374 -15.18 -10.93 4.16
C SER A 374 -15.05 -12.23 3.36
N GLY A 375 -15.17 -12.17 2.03
CA GLY A 375 -14.88 -13.31 1.15
C GLY A 375 -13.43 -13.79 1.23
N GLY A 376 -12.49 -12.95 1.64
CA GLY A 376 -11.09 -13.31 1.86
C GLY A 376 -10.81 -13.99 3.20
N ALA A 377 -11.76 -13.95 4.15
CA ALA A 377 -11.56 -14.52 5.48
C ALA A 377 -11.23 -16.02 5.41
N GLY A 378 -10.13 -16.42 6.05
CA GLY A 378 -9.64 -17.80 6.06
C GLY A 378 -9.15 -18.33 4.71
N LYS A 379 -8.94 -17.46 3.70
CA LYS A 379 -8.48 -17.86 2.35
C LYS A 379 -7.01 -17.55 2.10
N TYR A 380 -6.32 -16.93 3.05
CA TYR A 380 -4.89 -16.63 2.92
C TYR A 380 -4.08 -17.93 2.88
N ALA A 381 -3.33 -18.11 1.79
CA ALA A 381 -2.43 -19.25 1.64
C ALA A 381 -1.07 -18.98 2.32
N ASP A 382 -0.67 -17.73 2.37
CA ASP A 382 0.55 -17.30 3.04
C ASP A 382 0.33 -17.26 4.57
N PRO A 383 1.15 -17.93 5.38
CA PRO A 383 0.96 -17.98 6.83
C PRO A 383 1.13 -16.61 7.51
N THR A 384 1.95 -15.73 6.97
CA THR A 384 2.12 -14.36 7.45
C THR A 384 0.81 -13.57 7.28
N LEU A 385 0.23 -13.62 6.08
CA LEU A 385 -1.04 -12.95 5.81
C LEU A 385 -2.19 -13.57 6.58
N LYS A 386 -2.11 -14.88 6.86
CA LYS A 386 -3.12 -15.53 7.72
C LYS A 386 -3.10 -14.96 9.13
N ASP A 387 -1.93 -14.87 9.76
CA ASP A 387 -1.80 -14.36 11.13
C ASP A 387 -2.14 -12.86 11.21
N LEU A 388 -1.76 -12.07 10.19
CA LEU A 388 -2.19 -10.68 10.05
C LEU A 388 -3.71 -10.57 9.86
N GLY A 389 -4.32 -11.45 9.08
CA GLY A 389 -5.77 -11.52 8.90
C GLY A 389 -6.50 -11.89 10.19
N ASP A 390 -5.95 -12.82 10.97
CA ASP A 390 -6.50 -13.20 12.28
C ASP A 390 -6.40 -12.03 13.29
N LEU A 391 -5.30 -11.26 13.25
CA LEU A 391 -5.14 -10.03 14.04
C LEU A 391 -6.15 -8.95 13.62
N LEU A 392 -6.37 -8.77 12.32
CA LEU A 392 -7.39 -7.83 11.80
C LEU A 392 -8.81 -8.24 12.20
N ALA A 393 -9.10 -9.55 12.25
CA ALA A 393 -10.39 -10.08 12.63
C ALA A 393 -10.67 -9.98 14.13
N SER A 394 -9.61 -9.94 14.97
CA SER A 394 -9.70 -9.88 16.44
C SER A 394 -8.68 -8.88 17.01
N PRO A 395 -8.81 -7.59 16.69
CA PRO A 395 -7.87 -6.58 17.15
C PRO A 395 -8.01 -6.34 18.68
N PRO A 396 -6.96 -5.83 19.36
CA PRO A 396 -6.96 -5.57 20.80
C PRO A 396 -7.88 -4.39 21.21
N GLY A 397 -8.40 -3.67 20.23
CA GLY A 397 -9.26 -2.50 20.38
C GLY A 397 -9.74 -2.03 19.01
N PRO A 398 -10.24 -0.80 18.86
CA PRO A 398 -10.70 -0.30 17.58
C PRO A 398 -9.56 -0.23 16.55
N LEU A 399 -9.92 -0.35 15.28
CA LEU A 399 -9.05 0.09 14.19
C LEU A 399 -8.97 1.61 14.21
N VAL A 400 -7.77 2.15 14.13
CA VAL A 400 -7.50 3.59 14.18
C VAL A 400 -6.80 3.97 12.88
N ALA A 401 -7.37 4.96 12.20
CA ALA A 401 -6.80 5.45 10.96
C ALA A 401 -5.44 6.13 11.20
N ASP A 402 -4.61 6.12 10.18
CA ASP A 402 -3.35 6.86 10.18
C ASP A 402 -3.60 8.38 10.24
N ILE A 403 -2.90 9.08 11.12
CA ILE A 403 -3.06 10.53 11.30
C ILE A 403 -2.69 11.26 10.01
N GLY A 404 -1.52 10.97 9.45
CA GLY A 404 -1.00 11.63 8.25
C GLY A 404 -1.85 11.42 7.02
N ASP A 405 -2.42 10.21 6.89
CA ASP A 405 -3.29 9.83 5.77
C ASP A 405 -4.73 10.34 5.93
N SER A 406 -5.16 10.67 7.15
CA SER A 406 -6.55 11.04 7.49
C SER A 406 -6.79 12.53 7.48
N ILE A 407 -5.78 13.36 7.73
CA ILE A 407 -5.90 14.82 7.71
C ILE A 407 -5.57 15.32 6.30
N PRO A 408 -6.52 16.00 5.61
CA PRO A 408 -6.33 16.45 4.24
C PRO A 408 -5.29 17.59 4.10
N GLY A 409 -5.16 18.16 2.92
CA GLY A 409 -4.44 19.42 2.68
C GLY A 409 -2.91 19.36 2.84
N GLY A 410 -2.31 18.16 2.77
CA GLY A 410 -0.85 18.01 2.85
C GLY A 410 -0.31 17.96 4.27
N PHE A 411 -1.16 17.74 5.27
CA PHE A 411 -0.74 17.61 6.67
C PHE A 411 0.33 16.51 6.85
N GLY A 412 0.16 15.34 6.21
CA GLY A 412 1.15 14.24 6.29
C GLY A 412 2.56 14.69 5.92
N GLN A 413 2.72 15.57 4.92
CA GLN A 413 4.03 16.13 4.56
C GLN A 413 4.58 17.05 5.66
N ALA A 414 3.74 17.81 6.35
CA ALA A 414 4.16 18.66 7.47
C ALA A 414 4.58 17.81 8.67
N GLU A 415 3.83 16.75 8.98
CA GLU A 415 4.16 15.74 9.99
C GLU A 415 5.52 15.08 9.72
N TRP A 416 5.72 14.54 8.51
CA TRP A 416 6.99 13.92 8.12
C TRP A 416 8.17 14.89 8.20
N THR A 417 7.94 16.14 7.78
CA THR A 417 8.95 17.20 7.88
C THR A 417 9.33 17.47 9.34
N ALA A 418 8.36 17.53 10.25
CA ALA A 418 8.61 17.71 11.68
C ALA A 418 9.46 16.57 12.25
N ILE A 419 9.18 15.31 11.87
CA ILE A 419 9.94 14.12 12.30
C ILE A 419 11.39 14.22 11.83
N ILE A 420 11.60 14.43 10.52
CA ILE A 420 12.94 14.54 9.93
C ILE A 420 13.74 15.66 10.62
N ASN A 421 13.13 16.82 10.78
CA ASN A 421 13.76 17.99 11.37
C ASN A 421 14.12 17.74 12.84
N TYR A 422 13.22 17.12 13.60
CA TYR A 422 13.48 16.78 14.99
C TYR A 422 14.66 15.79 15.12
N ILE A 423 14.64 14.69 14.36
CA ILE A 423 15.77 13.74 14.36
C ILE A 423 17.06 14.42 13.89
N ASN A 424 16.98 15.42 13.01
CA ASN A 424 18.13 16.22 12.59
C ASN A 424 18.50 17.37 13.56
N ASN A 425 18.06 17.29 14.84
CA ASN A 425 18.36 18.19 15.95
C ASN A 425 17.77 19.61 15.82
N LYS A 426 16.66 19.80 15.12
CA LYS A 426 15.88 21.02 15.20
C LYS A 426 15.03 21.03 16.47
N ASP A 427 14.62 22.21 16.86
CA ASP A 427 13.78 22.42 18.04
C ASP A 427 12.40 21.80 17.87
N LEU A 428 12.06 20.83 18.72
CA LEU A 428 10.83 20.06 18.62
C LEU A 428 9.57 20.94 18.75
N ASP A 429 9.57 21.91 19.66
CA ASP A 429 8.41 22.78 19.88
C ASP A 429 8.13 23.63 18.63
N THR A 430 9.17 24.07 17.94
CA THR A 430 9.05 24.80 16.68
C THR A 430 8.46 23.92 15.58
N GLU A 431 8.95 22.70 15.44
CA GLU A 431 8.48 21.78 14.40
C GLU A 431 7.04 21.31 14.64
N LEU A 432 6.68 21.02 15.89
CA LEU A 432 5.31 20.63 16.24
C LEU A 432 4.30 21.79 16.04
N LYS A 433 4.69 23.03 16.35
CA LYS A 433 3.85 24.20 16.05
C LYS A 433 3.61 24.37 14.56
N ALA A 434 4.61 24.12 13.72
CA ALA A 434 4.45 24.18 12.27
C ALA A 434 3.47 23.08 11.76
N ALA A 435 3.57 21.88 12.30
CA ALA A 435 2.65 20.79 11.97
C ALA A 435 1.22 21.07 12.49
N ALA A 436 1.07 21.62 13.70
CA ALA A 436 -0.24 22.02 14.25
C ALA A 436 -0.89 23.14 13.43
N GLN A 437 -0.11 24.09 12.90
CA GLN A 437 -0.63 25.07 11.97
C GLN A 437 -1.14 24.43 10.67
N ALA A 438 -0.40 23.48 10.12
CA ALA A 438 -0.83 22.73 8.93
C ALA A 438 -2.10 21.90 9.20
N GLN A 439 -2.23 21.26 10.37
CA GLN A 439 -3.44 20.59 10.83
C GLN A 439 -4.64 21.58 10.88
N ALA A 440 -4.46 22.72 11.54
CA ALA A 440 -5.52 23.72 11.67
C ALA A 440 -5.95 24.29 10.31
N ASP A 441 -5.04 24.46 9.36
CA ASP A 441 -5.35 24.94 8.03
C ASP A 441 -6.07 23.89 7.17
N ALA A 442 -5.72 22.62 7.35
CA ALA A 442 -6.32 21.49 6.64
C ALA A 442 -7.77 21.19 7.10
N LEU A 443 -8.12 21.54 8.33
CA LEU A 443 -9.43 21.23 8.94
C LEU A 443 -10.40 22.44 8.97
N LYS A 444 -10.05 23.57 8.35
CA LYS A 444 -10.96 24.73 8.12
C LYS A 444 -11.96 24.43 7.02
#